data_54d7aaa31011e4e7a38263010a4c5127
#
_entry.id   54d7aaa31011e4e7a38263010a4c5127
#
_cell.length_a   1.000
_cell.length_b   1.000
_cell.length_c   1.000
_cell.angle_alpha   90.00
_cell.angle_beta   90.00
_cell.angle_gamma   90.00
#
_symmetry.space_group_name_H-M   'P 1'
#
loop_
_entity.id
_entity.type
_entity.pdbx_description
1 polymer ?
#
loop_
_entity_poly.entity_id
_entity_poly.type
_entity_poly.pdbx_seq_one_letter_code
_entity_poly.pdbx_strand_id
1 'polypeptide(L)'
;MRNFYLIVNREKPRVEEAAGLICSFFAEQGCRCIRLDRHDGLRRDAEVAAAYRYTDRRTVPEDTDCVICLGGDGTLIQAARDLAGRKIPLFGINMGHLGYLTQIGHEEDILPAMRDLMEDHYRLESRMMLKGCVISGGKVVMEDIALNDIVLNRMGIDAFRFELAVNGQLFNEYSADGMVVATPTGSTAYNLSAGGPIVAPEADLMVLTPLCPHSLNSRSIVLPPDNHLSLRIQTTGRTKVSLSFDGDTVVDIEPGDTIEIAKSEIETTLIQLKQVPFLENIMNKMKQI
;
A
#
# COMPACT_ATOMS: atom_id res chain seq x y z
N MET A 1 16.05 17.94 8.45
CA MET A 1 15.08 17.30 9.40
C MET A 1 15.69 17.07 10.76
N ARG A 2 14.89 17.10 11.86
CA ARG A 2 15.37 16.94 13.24
C ARG A 2 14.52 16.03 14.12
N ASN A 3 13.28 15.77 13.72
CA ASN A 3 12.33 14.97 14.48
C ASN A 3 11.94 13.72 13.67
N PHE A 4 12.41 12.56 14.08
CA PHE A 4 12.19 11.31 13.39
C PHE A 4 11.30 10.38 14.22
N TYR A 5 10.46 9.62 13.54
CA TYR A 5 9.68 8.55 14.15
C TYR A 5 10.03 7.22 13.47
N LEU A 6 10.32 6.19 14.25
CA LEU A 6 10.80 4.91 13.76
C LEU A 6 9.73 3.83 13.93
N ILE A 7 9.26 3.29 12.81
CA ILE A 7 8.38 2.12 12.75
C ILE A 7 9.23 0.89 12.49
N VAL A 8 9.10 -0.14 13.35
CA VAL A 8 9.96 -1.31 13.35
C VAL A 8 9.15 -2.58 13.17
N ASN A 9 9.38 -3.30 12.07
CA ASN A 9 8.82 -4.64 11.87
C ASN A 9 9.70 -5.70 12.54
N ARG A 10 9.35 -6.09 13.76
CA ARG A 10 10.12 -7.04 14.59
C ARG A 10 10.18 -8.46 14.05
N GLU A 11 9.38 -8.80 13.05
CA GLU A 11 9.43 -10.11 12.39
C GLU A 11 10.67 -10.26 11.47
N LYS A 12 11.35 -9.13 11.17
CA LYS A 12 12.54 -9.12 10.32
C LYS A 12 13.82 -9.31 11.11
N PRO A 13 14.78 -10.08 10.61
CA PRO A 13 16.06 -10.28 11.28
C PRO A 13 16.85 -8.97 11.38
N ARG A 14 17.66 -8.82 12.43
CA ARG A 14 18.57 -7.68 12.66
C ARG A 14 17.92 -6.29 12.73
N VAL A 15 16.59 -6.23 12.74
CA VAL A 15 15.86 -4.95 12.76
C VAL A 15 16.08 -4.19 14.07
N GLU A 16 16.24 -4.90 15.18
CA GLU A 16 16.50 -4.30 16.50
C GLU A 16 17.88 -3.64 16.56
N GLU A 17 18.89 -4.29 15.98
CA GLU A 17 20.26 -3.74 15.86
C GLU A 17 20.26 -2.47 15.02
N ALA A 18 19.61 -2.51 13.85
CA ALA A 18 19.47 -1.37 12.97
C ALA A 18 18.71 -0.20 13.63
N ALA A 19 17.64 -0.49 14.35
CA ALA A 19 16.88 0.53 15.09
C ALA A 19 17.73 1.18 16.19
N GLY A 20 18.49 0.38 16.95
CA GLY A 20 19.44 0.88 17.95
C GLY A 20 20.51 1.78 17.34
N LEU A 21 21.08 1.35 16.21
CA LEU A 21 22.09 2.12 15.47
C LEU A 21 21.55 3.49 15.03
N ILE A 22 20.35 3.53 14.44
CA ILE A 22 19.70 4.76 13.99
C ILE A 22 19.41 5.70 15.16
N CYS A 23 18.81 5.18 16.26
CA CYS A 23 18.48 5.99 17.41
C CYS A 23 19.72 6.59 18.07
N SER A 24 20.81 5.79 18.22
CA SER A 24 22.08 6.27 18.78
C SER A 24 22.70 7.35 17.92
N PHE A 25 22.73 7.14 16.60
CA PHE A 25 23.24 8.13 15.66
C PHE A 25 22.48 9.46 15.74
N PHE A 26 21.15 9.44 15.72
CA PHE A 26 20.37 10.67 15.82
C PHE A 26 20.54 11.38 17.17
N ALA A 27 20.66 10.63 18.28
CA ALA A 27 20.93 11.20 19.59
C ALA A 27 22.29 11.91 19.64
N GLU A 28 23.35 11.32 19.07
CA GLU A 28 24.68 11.93 18.94
C GLU A 28 24.67 13.22 18.13
N GLN A 29 23.78 13.29 17.12
CA GLN A 29 23.62 14.48 16.26
C GLN A 29 22.64 15.52 16.84
N GLY A 30 22.11 15.31 18.04
CA GLY A 30 21.14 16.20 18.67
C GLY A 30 19.77 16.22 18.02
N CYS A 31 19.42 15.16 17.29
CA CYS A 31 18.10 14.94 16.70
C CYS A 31 17.21 14.11 17.64
N ARG A 32 15.90 14.32 17.55
CA ARG A 32 14.93 13.49 18.25
C ARG A 32 14.57 12.29 17.39
N CYS A 33 14.71 11.09 17.94
CA CYS A 33 14.24 9.86 17.34
C CYS A 33 13.30 9.14 18.31
N ILE A 34 12.04 9.06 17.96
CA ILE A 34 11.04 8.35 18.78
C ILE A 34 10.84 7.00 18.16
N ARG A 35 11.02 5.97 18.97
CA ARG A 35 10.70 4.59 18.63
C ARG A 35 9.58 4.11 19.54
N LEU A 36 8.57 3.53 18.96
CA LEU A 36 7.57 2.82 19.75
C LEU A 36 8.12 1.43 20.11
N ASP A 37 8.65 1.29 21.32
CA ASP A 37 9.29 0.04 21.76
C ASP A 37 8.32 -1.11 22.00
N ARG A 38 7.02 -0.81 22.16
CA ARG A 38 6.01 -1.81 22.42
C ARG A 38 4.64 -1.44 21.90
N HIS A 39 4.01 -2.36 21.24
CA HIS A 39 2.55 -2.47 21.18
C HIS A 39 1.94 -2.90 22.56
N ASP A 40 2.68 -2.85 23.66
CA ASP A 40 2.33 -3.41 24.99
C ASP A 40 1.34 -2.59 25.82
N GLY A 41 1.01 -1.38 25.41
CA GLY A 41 0.10 -0.51 26.18
C GLY A 41 -1.38 -0.68 25.88
N LEU A 42 -1.71 -1.28 24.77
CA LEU A 42 -3.08 -1.56 24.37
C LEU A 42 -3.34 -3.06 24.51
N ARG A 43 -3.81 -3.50 25.67
CA ARG A 43 -4.58 -4.75 25.77
C ARG A 43 -5.77 -4.58 24.85
N ARG A 44 -5.69 -5.21 23.74
CA ARG A 44 -6.52 -5.01 22.59
C ARG A 44 -7.73 -5.90 22.71
N ASP A 45 -8.87 -5.33 22.58
CA ASP A 45 -9.95 -6.02 21.91
C ASP A 45 -9.39 -6.51 20.56
N ALA A 46 -9.57 -7.78 20.22
CA ALA A 46 -8.94 -8.44 19.09
C ALA A 46 -9.18 -7.71 17.74
N GLU A 47 -10.27 -6.95 17.64
CA GLU A 47 -10.64 -6.12 16.49
C GLU A 47 -9.71 -4.91 16.28
N VAL A 48 -9.26 -4.26 17.36
CA VAL A 48 -8.33 -3.11 17.28
C VAL A 48 -6.91 -3.58 16.96
N ALA A 49 -6.56 -4.81 17.35
CA ALA A 49 -5.24 -5.38 17.08
C ALA A 49 -4.98 -5.68 15.60
N ALA A 50 -6.04 -5.96 14.84
CA ALA A 50 -5.95 -6.19 13.41
C ALA A 50 -5.79 -4.88 12.62
N ALA A 51 -6.30 -3.76 13.14
CA ALA A 51 -6.31 -2.47 12.45
C ALA A 51 -4.95 -1.73 12.45
N TYR A 52 -4.05 -2.02 13.42
CA TYR A 52 -2.76 -1.33 13.56
C TYR A 52 -1.64 -2.34 13.75
N ARG A 53 -1.09 -2.83 12.67
CA ARG A 53 -0.08 -3.88 12.71
C ARG A 53 1.29 -3.39 13.17
N TYR A 54 1.70 -2.19 12.74
CA TYR A 54 3.04 -1.63 12.98
C TYR A 54 3.02 -0.27 13.64
N THR A 55 1.98 0.55 13.43
CA THR A 55 1.91 1.88 14.04
C THR A 55 0.47 2.27 14.38
N ASP A 56 0.34 3.19 15.31
CA ASP A 56 -0.91 3.90 15.63
C ASP A 56 -0.65 5.39 15.38
N ARG A 57 -1.39 6.02 14.46
CA ARG A 57 -1.25 7.43 14.11
C ARG A 57 -1.30 8.38 15.32
N ARG A 58 -1.94 7.96 16.40
CA ARG A 58 -2.06 8.74 17.65
C ARG A 58 -0.75 8.83 18.44
N THR A 59 0.16 7.88 18.21
CA THR A 59 1.47 7.82 18.89
C THR A 59 2.55 8.59 18.16
N VAL A 60 2.30 8.97 16.89
CA VAL A 60 3.23 9.77 16.09
C VAL A 60 3.05 11.25 16.42
N PRO A 61 4.07 11.95 16.96
CA PRO A 61 3.96 13.37 17.29
C PRO A 61 3.65 14.25 16.07
N GLU A 62 2.96 15.37 16.32
CA GLU A 62 2.59 16.28 15.23
C GLU A 62 3.79 16.98 14.59
N ASP A 63 4.85 17.19 15.35
CA ASP A 63 6.10 17.81 14.92
C ASP A 63 7.12 16.82 14.29
N THR A 64 6.66 15.62 13.89
CA THR A 64 7.49 14.64 13.19
C THR A 64 7.81 15.11 11.78
N ASP A 65 9.11 15.21 11.44
CA ASP A 65 9.58 15.62 10.12
C ASP A 65 9.58 14.44 9.12
N CYS A 66 9.86 13.23 9.60
CA CYS A 66 9.95 12.03 8.78
C CYS A 66 9.62 10.78 9.59
N VAL A 67 8.92 9.84 8.97
CA VAL A 67 8.73 8.49 9.49
C VAL A 67 9.64 7.53 8.74
N ILE A 68 10.49 6.82 9.48
CA ILE A 68 11.42 5.82 8.96
C ILE A 68 10.82 4.43 9.21
N CYS A 69 10.59 3.67 8.16
CA CYS A 69 10.04 2.31 8.21
C CYS A 69 11.17 1.29 8.08
N LEU A 70 11.47 0.58 9.16
CA LEU A 70 12.40 -0.57 9.18
C LEU A 70 11.64 -1.87 8.96
N GLY A 71 11.80 -2.46 7.77
CA GLY A 71 11.08 -3.69 7.44
C GLY A 71 11.22 -4.06 5.98
N GLY A 72 10.14 -3.99 5.25
CA GLY A 72 10.05 -4.17 3.79
C GLY A 72 8.94 -3.29 3.25
N ASP A 73 8.61 -3.45 1.96
CA ASP A 73 7.55 -2.67 1.32
C ASP A 73 6.22 -2.76 2.09
N GLY A 74 5.85 -3.94 2.59
CA GLY A 74 4.62 -4.10 3.38
C GLY A 74 4.57 -3.24 4.66
N THR A 75 5.71 -3.02 5.32
CA THR A 75 5.77 -2.13 6.50
C THR A 75 5.55 -0.68 6.11
N LEU A 76 6.10 -0.26 4.97
CA LEU A 76 5.93 1.09 4.45
C LEU A 76 4.50 1.32 3.94
N ILE A 77 3.91 0.35 3.25
CA ILE A 77 2.51 0.40 2.77
C ILE A 77 1.55 0.55 3.96
N GLN A 78 1.75 -0.24 5.01
CA GLN A 78 0.95 -0.14 6.22
C GLN A 78 1.10 1.25 6.87
N ALA A 79 2.33 1.76 7.00
CA ALA A 79 2.59 3.10 7.53
C ALA A 79 1.91 4.19 6.69
N ALA A 80 1.92 4.07 5.37
CA ALA A 80 1.24 5.00 4.47
C ALA A 80 -0.27 5.07 4.72
N ARG A 81 -0.91 3.92 4.94
CA ARG A 81 -2.33 3.83 5.28
C ARG A 81 -2.63 4.35 6.68
N ASP A 82 -1.88 3.89 7.68
CA ASP A 82 -2.07 4.29 9.08
C ASP A 82 -1.89 5.80 9.30
N LEU A 83 -0.97 6.42 8.55
CA LEU A 83 -0.64 7.83 8.63
C LEU A 83 -1.32 8.70 7.57
N ALA A 84 -2.25 8.13 6.82
CA ALA A 84 -2.96 8.85 5.76
C ALA A 84 -3.50 10.20 6.23
N GLY A 85 -3.26 11.25 5.44
CA GLY A 85 -3.65 12.63 5.75
C GLY A 85 -2.73 13.38 6.73
N ARG A 86 -1.69 12.73 7.32
CA ARG A 86 -0.72 13.39 8.22
C ARG A 86 0.32 14.24 7.47
N LYS A 87 0.45 14.09 6.17
CA LYS A 87 1.46 14.79 5.32
C LYS A 87 2.91 14.65 5.81
N ILE A 88 3.23 13.57 6.51
CA ILE A 88 4.58 13.27 6.95
C ILE A 88 5.23 12.37 5.90
N PRO A 89 6.40 12.73 5.36
CA PRO A 89 7.09 11.90 4.39
C PRO A 89 7.61 10.60 5.02
N LEU A 90 7.53 9.51 4.26
CA LEU A 90 7.95 8.17 4.65
C LEU A 90 9.27 7.80 3.98
N PHE A 91 10.16 7.16 4.72
CA PHE A 91 11.41 6.60 4.23
C PHE A 91 11.50 5.12 4.57
N GLY A 92 11.74 4.26 3.58
CA GLY A 92 11.79 2.82 3.76
C GLY A 92 13.21 2.25 3.77
N ILE A 93 13.55 1.50 4.81
CA ILE A 93 14.78 0.70 4.93
C ILE A 93 14.40 -0.77 4.92
N ASN A 94 14.96 -1.53 3.98
CA ASN A 94 14.72 -2.96 3.88
C ASN A 94 15.64 -3.74 4.81
N MET A 95 15.06 -4.68 5.53
CA MET A 95 15.79 -5.62 6.38
C MET A 95 15.83 -7.03 5.78
N GLY A 96 15.82 -7.11 4.45
CA GLY A 96 15.83 -8.35 3.68
C GLY A 96 16.13 -8.09 2.20
N HIS A 97 15.31 -8.63 1.30
CA HIS A 97 15.43 -8.36 -0.14
C HIS A 97 14.87 -6.98 -0.48
N LEU A 98 15.64 -6.16 -1.18
CA LEU A 98 15.25 -4.80 -1.58
C LEU A 98 13.86 -4.77 -2.25
N GLY A 99 12.95 -3.96 -1.72
CA GLY A 99 11.61 -3.75 -2.22
C GLY A 99 11.52 -2.80 -3.43
N TYR A 100 10.33 -2.45 -3.87
CA TYR A 100 10.08 -1.40 -4.87
C TYR A 100 9.98 -0.02 -4.23
N LEU A 101 9.60 0.03 -2.94
CA LEU A 101 9.38 1.26 -2.19
C LEU A 101 10.53 1.56 -1.21
N THR A 102 11.21 0.52 -0.75
CA THR A 102 12.35 0.65 0.17
C THR A 102 13.65 0.83 -0.62
N GLN A 103 14.56 1.69 -0.12
CA GLN A 103 15.74 2.14 -0.87
C GLN A 103 17.07 1.65 -0.33
N ILE A 104 17.13 1.31 0.95
CA ILE A 104 18.33 0.84 1.63
C ILE A 104 18.21 -0.66 1.83
N GLY A 105 19.19 -1.43 1.34
CA GLY A 105 19.22 -2.88 1.44
C GLY A 105 20.42 -3.43 2.20
N HIS A 106 21.41 -2.58 2.50
CA HIS A 106 22.62 -2.97 3.21
C HIS A 106 22.79 -2.12 4.47
N GLU A 107 23.29 -2.75 5.53
CA GLU A 107 23.48 -2.09 6.84
C GLU A 107 24.47 -0.94 6.77
N GLU A 108 25.52 -1.07 5.97
CA GLU A 108 26.53 -0.04 5.73
C GLU A 108 25.98 1.25 5.12
N ASP A 109 24.85 1.18 4.40
CA ASP A 109 24.18 2.33 3.80
C ASP A 109 23.24 3.06 4.78
N ILE A 110 22.93 2.50 5.95
CA ILE A 110 21.95 3.08 6.89
C ILE A 110 22.42 4.43 7.40
N LEU A 111 23.63 4.53 7.97
CA LEU A 111 24.12 5.78 8.54
C LEU A 111 24.37 6.89 7.50
N PRO A 112 24.91 6.60 6.29
CA PRO A 112 24.91 7.57 5.20
C PRO A 112 23.51 8.10 4.88
N ALA A 113 22.51 7.23 4.78
CA ALA A 113 21.12 7.63 4.54
C ALA A 113 20.56 8.53 5.64
N MET A 114 20.86 8.25 6.91
CA MET A 114 20.43 9.12 8.03
C MET A 114 21.05 10.52 7.96
N ARG A 115 22.30 10.65 7.49
CA ARG A 115 22.92 11.96 7.24
C ARG A 115 22.21 12.71 6.12
N ASP A 116 21.94 12.05 5.00
CA ASP A 116 21.22 12.65 3.88
C ASP A 116 19.85 13.17 4.31
N LEU A 117 19.11 12.42 5.15
CA LEU A 117 17.83 12.89 5.72
C LEU A 117 18.01 14.14 6.59
N MET A 118 19.03 14.20 7.43
CA MET A 118 19.31 15.35 8.30
C MET A 118 19.72 16.60 7.53
N GLU A 119 20.46 16.42 6.44
CA GLU A 119 21.03 17.48 5.60
C GLU A 119 20.09 17.89 4.46
N ASP A 120 18.87 17.31 4.43
CA ASP A 120 17.84 17.52 3.42
C ASP A 120 18.32 17.17 1.98
N HIS A 121 19.21 16.19 1.86
CA HIS A 121 19.72 15.67 0.59
C HIS A 121 18.83 14.57 0.04
N TYR A 122 17.57 14.89 -0.26
CA TYR A 122 16.58 13.96 -0.77
C TYR A 122 15.59 14.67 -1.69
N ARG A 123 14.75 13.87 -2.35
CA ARG A 123 13.58 14.35 -3.07
C ARG A 123 12.30 13.80 -2.42
N LEU A 124 11.25 14.55 -2.53
CA LEU A 124 9.91 14.12 -2.16
C LEU A 124 9.17 13.65 -3.42
N GLU A 125 8.57 12.47 -3.34
CA GLU A 125 7.80 11.88 -4.40
C GLU A 125 6.39 11.60 -3.89
N SER A 126 5.38 12.23 -4.51
CA SER A 126 3.99 11.99 -4.20
C SER A 126 3.50 10.72 -4.88
N ARG A 127 2.74 9.91 -4.18
CA ARG A 127 2.10 8.68 -4.66
C ARG A 127 0.61 8.79 -4.50
N MET A 128 -0.11 8.65 -5.61
CA MET A 128 -1.57 8.57 -5.54
C MET A 128 -2.00 7.35 -4.73
N MET A 129 -3.15 7.47 -4.08
CA MET A 129 -3.83 6.38 -3.41
C MET A 129 -5.22 6.17 -4.01
N LEU A 130 -5.77 4.98 -3.86
CA LEU A 130 -7.17 4.70 -4.12
C LEU A 130 -7.98 4.83 -2.83
N LYS A 131 -9.23 5.24 -2.96
CA LYS A 131 -10.26 5.07 -1.93
C LYS A 131 -11.32 4.13 -2.44
N GLY A 132 -11.84 3.29 -1.55
CA GLY A 132 -12.94 2.41 -1.87
C GLY A 132 -13.94 2.32 -0.73
N CYS A 133 -15.20 2.08 -1.05
CA CYS A 133 -16.21 1.78 -0.05
C CYS A 133 -17.10 0.62 -0.50
N VAL A 134 -17.66 -0.08 0.47
CA VAL A 134 -18.65 -1.13 0.28
C VAL A 134 -20.01 -0.59 0.68
N ILE A 135 -20.97 -0.71 -0.22
CA ILE A 135 -22.36 -0.31 -0.04
C ILE A 135 -23.23 -1.58 0.01
N SER A 136 -23.81 -1.86 1.15
CA SER A 136 -24.72 -2.96 1.38
C SER A 136 -26.08 -2.44 1.83
N GLY A 137 -27.17 -2.89 1.18
CA GLY A 137 -28.52 -2.40 1.47
C GLY A 137 -28.70 -0.88 1.35
N GLY A 138 -27.92 -0.22 0.47
CA GLY A 138 -27.94 1.22 0.25
C GLY A 138 -27.19 2.04 1.32
N LYS A 139 -26.43 1.40 2.19
CA LYS A 139 -25.62 2.06 3.23
C LYS A 139 -24.16 1.71 3.04
N VAL A 140 -23.28 2.69 3.27
CA VAL A 140 -21.84 2.45 3.36
C VAL A 140 -21.57 1.66 4.64
N VAL A 141 -21.05 0.45 4.50
CA VAL A 141 -20.73 -0.46 5.61
C VAL A 141 -19.24 -0.52 5.90
N MET A 142 -18.41 -0.11 4.92
CA MET A 142 -16.95 -0.07 5.05
C MET A 142 -16.37 0.97 4.08
N GLU A 143 -15.32 1.66 4.51
CA GLU A 143 -14.53 2.57 3.69
C GLU A 143 -13.06 2.47 4.09
N ASP A 144 -12.16 2.40 3.11
CA ASP A 144 -10.71 2.40 3.34
C ASP A 144 -9.95 2.91 2.10
N ILE A 145 -8.63 3.02 2.24
CA ILE A 145 -7.71 3.49 1.21
C ILE A 145 -6.62 2.45 0.93
N ALA A 146 -6.03 2.52 -0.26
CA ALA A 146 -4.93 1.66 -0.67
C ALA A 146 -3.83 2.46 -1.37
N LEU A 147 -2.57 2.14 -1.06
CA LEU A 147 -1.40 2.66 -1.77
C LEU A 147 -1.13 1.86 -3.05
N ASN A 148 -1.27 0.52 -2.99
CA ASN A 148 -1.08 -0.35 -4.13
C ASN A 148 -2.38 -0.65 -4.87
N ASP A 149 -3.30 -1.37 -4.22
CA ASP A 149 -4.45 -1.92 -4.91
C ASP A 149 -5.65 -2.21 -3.98
N ILE A 150 -6.83 -2.20 -4.60
CA ILE A 150 -8.07 -2.71 -4.05
C ILE A 150 -8.43 -3.94 -4.85
N VAL A 151 -8.58 -5.09 -4.17
CA VAL A 151 -8.75 -6.39 -4.82
C VAL A 151 -10.06 -7.03 -4.41
N LEU A 152 -10.93 -7.23 -5.39
CA LEU A 152 -12.09 -8.10 -5.28
C LEU A 152 -11.67 -9.52 -5.67
N ASN A 153 -11.85 -10.50 -4.80
CA ASN A 153 -11.38 -11.87 -5.04
C ASN A 153 -12.31 -12.92 -4.44
N ARG A 154 -12.40 -14.08 -5.10
CA ARG A 154 -13.07 -15.27 -4.57
C ARG A 154 -12.21 -15.95 -3.51
N MET A 155 -12.89 -16.56 -2.55
CA MET A 155 -12.28 -17.41 -1.51
C MET A 155 -12.69 -18.89 -1.66
N GLY A 156 -12.95 -19.34 -2.88
CA GLY A 156 -13.40 -20.69 -3.20
C GLY A 156 -12.97 -21.11 -4.59
N ILE A 157 -13.60 -22.15 -5.15
CA ILE A 157 -13.24 -22.70 -6.47
C ILE A 157 -14.09 -22.17 -7.60
N ASP A 158 -15.33 -21.74 -7.33
CA ASP A 158 -16.27 -21.28 -8.36
C ASP A 158 -16.01 -19.81 -8.70
N ALA A 159 -15.92 -19.45 -9.97
CA ALA A 159 -15.93 -18.06 -10.41
C ALA A 159 -17.26 -17.40 -10.06
N PHE A 160 -17.24 -16.10 -9.82
CA PHE A 160 -18.44 -15.33 -9.53
C PHE A 160 -18.70 -14.28 -10.62
N ARG A 161 -19.90 -13.67 -10.57
CA ARG A 161 -20.31 -12.67 -11.56
C ARG A 161 -20.47 -11.31 -10.91
N PHE A 162 -19.92 -10.31 -11.60
CA PHE A 162 -20.04 -8.90 -11.21
C PHE A 162 -20.09 -7.99 -12.44
N GLU A 163 -20.78 -6.88 -12.29
CA GLU A 163 -20.81 -5.78 -13.25
C GLU A 163 -19.72 -4.76 -12.91
N LEU A 164 -19.06 -4.24 -13.92
CA LEU A 164 -18.20 -3.05 -13.82
C LEU A 164 -18.88 -1.91 -14.55
N ALA A 165 -19.13 -0.82 -13.83
CA ALA A 165 -19.51 0.46 -14.43
C ALA A 165 -18.39 1.48 -14.23
N VAL A 166 -18.24 2.38 -15.20
CA VAL A 166 -17.28 3.50 -15.18
C VAL A 166 -18.09 4.78 -15.36
N ASN A 167 -17.99 5.70 -14.40
CA ASN A 167 -18.74 6.96 -14.37
C ASN A 167 -20.26 6.74 -14.54
N GLY A 168 -20.80 5.71 -13.91
CA GLY A 168 -22.22 5.36 -13.95
C GLY A 168 -22.68 4.66 -15.23
N GLN A 169 -21.80 4.41 -16.19
CA GLN A 169 -22.12 3.66 -17.40
C GLN A 169 -21.62 2.23 -17.27
N LEU A 170 -22.51 1.24 -17.50
CA LEU A 170 -22.11 -0.15 -17.53
C LEU A 170 -21.06 -0.35 -18.62
N PHE A 171 -19.88 -0.80 -18.21
CA PHE A 171 -18.76 -1.06 -19.11
C PHE A 171 -18.74 -2.53 -19.53
N ASN A 172 -18.83 -3.45 -18.57
CA ASN A 172 -18.76 -4.88 -18.84
C ASN A 172 -19.32 -5.73 -17.68
N GLU A 173 -19.72 -6.95 -18.01
CA GLU A 173 -20.04 -8.00 -17.03
C GLU A 173 -18.91 -9.03 -17.04
N TYR A 174 -18.44 -9.41 -15.86
CA TYR A 174 -17.36 -10.38 -15.71
C TYR A 174 -17.87 -11.66 -15.02
N SER A 175 -17.40 -12.80 -15.55
CA SER A 175 -17.35 -14.06 -14.82
C SER A 175 -15.88 -14.37 -14.63
N ALA A 176 -15.37 -14.24 -13.41
CA ALA A 176 -13.94 -14.25 -13.13
C ALA A 176 -13.65 -14.69 -11.68
N ASP A 177 -12.37 -14.86 -11.36
CA ASP A 177 -11.90 -15.05 -9.99
C ASP A 177 -11.91 -13.74 -9.19
N GLY A 178 -11.91 -12.60 -9.89
CA GLY A 178 -11.93 -11.28 -9.28
C GLY A 178 -11.48 -10.14 -10.19
N MET A 179 -11.13 -9.02 -9.56
CA MET A 179 -10.63 -7.81 -10.19
C MET A 179 -9.61 -7.13 -9.29
N VAL A 180 -8.46 -6.75 -9.85
CA VAL A 180 -7.49 -5.87 -9.21
C VAL A 180 -7.69 -4.46 -9.76
N VAL A 181 -7.87 -3.48 -8.89
CA VAL A 181 -7.80 -2.06 -9.23
C VAL A 181 -6.55 -1.50 -8.57
N ALA A 182 -5.54 -1.17 -9.38
CA ALA A 182 -4.22 -0.79 -8.90
C ALA A 182 -3.90 0.67 -9.22
N THR A 183 -3.11 1.28 -8.32
CA THR A 183 -2.39 2.52 -8.58
C THR A 183 -1.15 2.25 -9.46
N PRO A 184 -0.46 3.26 -9.97
CA PRO A 184 0.85 3.07 -10.60
C PRO A 184 1.88 2.41 -9.66
N THR A 185 1.86 2.75 -8.37
CA THR A 185 2.68 2.09 -7.34
C THR A 185 2.36 0.60 -7.24
N GLY A 186 1.08 0.24 -7.19
CA GLY A 186 0.59 -1.14 -7.13
C GLY A 186 0.74 -1.92 -8.43
N SER A 187 1.09 -1.25 -9.55
CA SER A 187 1.30 -1.93 -10.84
C SER A 187 2.39 -3.01 -10.76
N THR A 188 3.34 -2.86 -9.85
CA THR A 188 4.43 -3.82 -9.59
C THR A 188 4.12 -4.81 -8.45
N ALA A 189 2.92 -4.73 -7.84
CA ALA A 189 2.44 -5.62 -6.77
C ALA A 189 1.56 -6.75 -7.34
N TYR A 190 0.37 -6.95 -6.78
CA TYR A 190 -0.52 -8.04 -7.22
C TYR A 190 -0.98 -7.89 -8.67
N ASN A 191 -1.14 -6.65 -9.13
CA ASN A 191 -1.41 -6.37 -10.55
C ASN A 191 -0.41 -7.04 -11.49
N LEU A 192 0.90 -7.00 -11.18
CA LEU A 192 1.94 -7.65 -11.99
C LEU A 192 1.74 -9.16 -12.02
N SER A 193 1.48 -9.79 -10.88
CA SER A 193 1.22 -11.23 -10.78
C SER A 193 -0.05 -11.63 -11.52
N ALA A 194 -1.04 -10.74 -11.61
CA ALA A 194 -2.27 -10.91 -12.37
C ALA A 194 -2.10 -10.70 -13.90
N GLY A 195 -0.88 -10.37 -14.37
CA GLY A 195 -0.59 -10.11 -15.77
C GLY A 195 -0.94 -8.70 -16.24
N GLY A 196 -1.16 -7.77 -15.33
CA GLY A 196 -1.35 -6.36 -15.63
C GLY A 196 -0.07 -5.64 -16.07
N PRO A 197 -0.18 -4.47 -16.69
CA PRO A 197 0.97 -3.69 -17.15
C PRO A 197 1.78 -3.12 -15.99
N ILE A 198 3.08 -2.95 -16.21
CA ILE A 198 3.95 -2.15 -15.34
C ILE A 198 3.76 -0.68 -15.71
N VAL A 199 3.56 0.16 -14.71
CA VAL A 199 3.35 1.61 -14.87
C VAL A 199 4.40 2.35 -14.07
N ALA A 200 4.94 3.43 -14.63
CA ALA A 200 5.83 4.31 -13.92
C ALA A 200 5.11 4.96 -12.72
N PRO A 201 5.71 4.96 -11.54
CA PRO A 201 5.03 5.35 -10.31
C PRO A 201 4.61 6.82 -10.25
N GLU A 202 5.22 7.66 -11.10
CA GLU A 202 4.88 9.08 -11.26
C GLU A 202 3.65 9.32 -12.14
N ALA A 203 3.15 8.29 -12.81
CA ALA A 203 1.93 8.39 -13.61
C ALA A 203 0.71 8.61 -12.70
N ASP A 204 -0.30 9.28 -13.22
CA ASP A 204 -1.57 9.50 -12.53
C ASP A 204 -2.68 8.79 -13.32
N LEU A 205 -2.99 7.57 -12.94
CA LEU A 205 -3.95 6.67 -13.61
C LEU A 205 -4.34 5.49 -12.72
N MET A 206 -5.38 4.77 -13.13
CA MET A 206 -5.79 3.50 -12.51
C MET A 206 -5.63 2.35 -13.49
N VAL A 207 -5.20 1.20 -13.00
CA VAL A 207 -5.10 -0.05 -13.77
C VAL A 207 -6.12 -1.04 -13.24
N LEU A 208 -6.99 -1.54 -14.12
CA LEU A 208 -7.98 -2.57 -13.83
C LEU A 208 -7.54 -3.87 -14.48
N THR A 209 -7.26 -4.89 -13.69
CA THR A 209 -6.81 -6.20 -14.18
C THR A 209 -7.76 -7.30 -13.69
N PRO A 210 -8.56 -7.91 -14.59
CA PRO A 210 -9.43 -9.02 -14.22
C PRO A 210 -8.61 -10.27 -13.89
N LEU A 211 -8.99 -10.97 -12.83
CA LEU A 211 -8.35 -12.21 -12.38
C LEU A 211 -9.01 -13.41 -13.07
N CYS A 212 -8.26 -14.17 -13.84
CA CYS A 212 -8.70 -15.39 -14.52
C CYS A 212 -10.11 -15.27 -15.14
N PRO A 213 -10.39 -14.25 -15.96
CA PRO A 213 -11.72 -14.07 -16.56
C PRO A 213 -12.03 -15.21 -17.53
N HIS A 214 -13.30 -15.66 -17.54
CA HIS A 214 -13.75 -16.69 -18.45
C HIS A 214 -13.92 -16.21 -19.91
N SER A 215 -13.80 -14.91 -20.14
CA SER A 215 -13.79 -14.31 -21.49
C SER A 215 -12.38 -14.30 -22.07
N LEU A 216 -12.20 -14.87 -23.25
CA LEU A 216 -10.89 -14.89 -23.95
C LEU A 216 -10.40 -13.51 -24.39
N ASN A 217 -11.29 -12.54 -24.50
CA ASN A 217 -10.98 -11.17 -24.95
C ASN A 217 -10.77 -10.18 -23.81
N SER A 218 -10.81 -10.63 -22.57
CA SER A 218 -10.58 -9.76 -21.43
C SER A 218 -9.12 -9.30 -21.36
N ARG A 219 -8.92 -8.03 -21.09
CA ARG A 219 -7.58 -7.39 -20.98
C ARG A 219 -7.60 -6.43 -19.81
N SER A 220 -6.41 -6.11 -19.30
CA SER A 220 -6.24 -5.00 -18.38
C SER A 220 -6.60 -3.68 -19.07
N ILE A 221 -7.20 -2.78 -18.31
CA ILE A 221 -7.66 -1.49 -18.77
C ILE A 221 -6.94 -0.43 -17.97
N VAL A 222 -6.47 0.61 -18.65
CA VAL A 222 -5.84 1.77 -18.03
C VAL A 222 -6.80 2.95 -18.18
N LEU A 223 -7.15 3.58 -17.07
CA LEU A 223 -8.09 4.71 -17.02
C LEU A 223 -7.45 5.94 -16.39
N PRO A 224 -7.84 7.14 -16.80
CA PRO A 224 -7.52 8.37 -16.08
C PRO A 224 -7.94 8.31 -14.61
N PRO A 225 -7.28 9.08 -13.73
CA PRO A 225 -7.46 8.97 -12.28
C PRO A 225 -8.81 9.54 -11.78
N ASP A 226 -9.44 10.39 -12.55
CA ASP A 226 -10.72 11.04 -12.25
C ASP A 226 -11.95 10.17 -12.51
N ASN A 227 -11.76 8.93 -12.98
CA ASN A 227 -12.85 7.99 -13.17
C ASN A 227 -13.34 7.41 -11.84
N HIS A 228 -14.66 7.21 -11.76
CA HIS A 228 -15.33 6.48 -10.69
C HIS A 228 -15.71 5.09 -11.18
N LEU A 229 -15.30 4.08 -10.42
CA LEU A 229 -15.57 2.67 -10.72
C LEU A 229 -16.62 2.15 -9.76
N SER A 230 -17.57 1.40 -10.28
CA SER A 230 -18.59 0.71 -9.51
C SER A 230 -18.56 -0.78 -9.87
N LEU A 231 -18.28 -1.64 -8.88
CA LEU A 231 -18.30 -3.09 -9.02
C LEU A 231 -19.51 -3.63 -8.27
N ARG A 232 -20.52 -4.10 -9.00
CA ARG A 232 -21.76 -4.65 -8.41
C ARG A 232 -21.75 -6.17 -8.47
N ILE A 233 -21.89 -6.81 -7.33
CA ILE A 233 -21.90 -8.26 -7.24
C ILE A 233 -23.26 -8.79 -7.63
N GLN A 234 -23.31 -9.62 -8.69
CA GLN A 234 -24.55 -10.23 -9.17
C GLN A 234 -24.83 -11.55 -8.47
N THR A 235 -23.84 -12.44 -8.48
CA THR A 235 -23.97 -13.77 -7.85
C THR A 235 -22.59 -14.32 -7.49
N THR A 236 -22.51 -14.92 -6.33
CA THR A 236 -21.29 -15.58 -5.83
C THR A 236 -21.34 -17.10 -6.02
N GLY A 237 -22.52 -17.66 -6.43
CA GLY A 237 -22.69 -19.12 -6.47
C GLY A 237 -22.52 -19.73 -5.07
N ARG A 238 -21.58 -20.67 -4.93
CA ARG A 238 -21.20 -21.29 -3.65
C ARG A 238 -19.88 -20.75 -3.09
N THR A 239 -19.27 -19.78 -3.76
CA THR A 239 -18.00 -19.20 -3.33
C THR A 239 -18.23 -17.97 -2.45
N LYS A 240 -17.36 -17.78 -1.48
CA LYS A 240 -17.29 -16.51 -0.76
C LYS A 240 -16.46 -15.53 -1.58
N VAL A 241 -16.82 -14.26 -1.50
CA VAL A 241 -16.10 -13.17 -2.15
C VAL A 241 -15.64 -12.19 -1.08
N SER A 242 -14.44 -11.69 -1.23
CA SER A 242 -13.87 -10.68 -0.34
C SER A 242 -13.31 -9.50 -1.12
N LEU A 243 -13.31 -8.35 -0.48
CA LEU A 243 -12.59 -7.16 -0.91
C LEU A 243 -11.43 -6.93 0.03
N SER A 244 -10.25 -6.61 -0.51
CA SER A 244 -9.09 -6.25 0.30
C SER A 244 -8.45 -4.95 -0.17
N PHE A 245 -7.82 -4.24 0.77
CA PHE A 245 -7.06 -3.00 0.56
C PHE A 245 -5.60 -3.27 0.92
N ASP A 246 -4.71 -3.25 -0.06
CA ASP A 246 -3.28 -3.58 0.09
C ASP A 246 -3.04 -4.96 0.75
N GLY A 247 -3.99 -5.89 0.60
CA GLY A 247 -3.91 -7.23 1.18
C GLY A 247 -4.06 -7.30 2.71
N ASP A 248 -4.37 -6.17 3.39
CA ASP A 248 -4.44 -6.11 4.86
C ASP A 248 -5.88 -6.03 5.39
N THR A 249 -6.61 -4.97 5.06
CA THR A 249 -8.02 -4.87 5.41
C THR A 249 -8.84 -5.77 4.49
N VAL A 250 -9.59 -6.70 5.06
CA VAL A 250 -10.41 -7.64 4.29
C VAL A 250 -11.84 -7.60 4.79
N VAL A 251 -12.81 -7.50 3.86
CA VAL A 251 -14.25 -7.53 4.14
C VAL A 251 -14.95 -8.54 3.24
N ASP A 252 -15.88 -9.31 3.81
CA ASP A 252 -16.72 -10.23 3.06
C ASP A 252 -17.76 -9.45 2.24
N ILE A 253 -18.00 -9.90 1.00
CA ILE A 253 -18.90 -9.27 0.04
C ILE A 253 -20.01 -10.24 -0.33
N GLU A 254 -21.24 -9.75 -0.32
CA GLU A 254 -22.43 -10.51 -0.60
C GLU A 254 -23.08 -10.10 -1.93
N PRO A 255 -23.91 -10.98 -2.55
CA PRO A 255 -24.68 -10.62 -3.74
C PRO A 255 -25.58 -9.39 -3.48
N GLY A 256 -25.52 -8.43 -4.40
CA GLY A 256 -26.22 -7.16 -4.31
C GLY A 256 -25.41 -6.02 -3.71
N ASP A 257 -24.28 -6.32 -3.09
CA ASP A 257 -23.34 -5.29 -2.64
C ASP A 257 -22.69 -4.58 -3.84
N THR A 258 -22.39 -3.32 -3.64
CA THR A 258 -21.70 -2.48 -4.61
C THR A 258 -20.41 -1.93 -3.98
N ILE A 259 -19.34 -2.01 -4.72
CA ILE A 259 -18.03 -1.48 -4.34
C ILE A 259 -17.76 -0.27 -5.21
N GLU A 260 -17.63 0.91 -4.59
CA GLU A 260 -17.23 2.13 -5.28
C GLU A 260 -15.74 2.38 -5.08
N ILE A 261 -15.00 2.65 -6.17
CA ILE A 261 -13.57 2.91 -6.13
C ILE A 261 -13.26 4.17 -6.94
N ALA A 262 -12.42 5.03 -6.38
CA ALA A 262 -11.93 6.25 -7.02
C ALA A 262 -10.52 6.61 -6.54
N LYS A 263 -9.86 7.58 -7.20
CA LYS A 263 -8.66 8.21 -6.65
C LYS A 263 -8.98 8.85 -5.30
N SER A 264 -8.12 8.65 -4.32
CA SER A 264 -8.19 9.32 -3.03
C SER A 264 -7.74 10.77 -3.16
N GLU A 265 -8.30 11.66 -2.34
CA GLU A 265 -7.79 13.03 -2.15
C GLU A 265 -6.50 13.04 -1.30
N ILE A 266 -6.24 11.93 -0.61
CA ILE A 266 -5.05 11.73 0.20
C ILE A 266 -3.98 11.08 -0.68
N GLU A 267 -2.78 11.65 -0.63
CA GLU A 267 -1.58 11.10 -1.24
C GLU A 267 -0.57 10.72 -0.18
N THR A 268 0.31 9.77 -0.49
CA THR A 268 1.46 9.43 0.36
C THR A 268 2.71 10.06 -0.22
N THR A 269 3.50 10.72 0.63
CA THR A 269 4.80 11.27 0.24
C THR A 269 5.91 10.33 0.64
N LEU A 270 6.74 9.91 -0.33
CA LEU A 270 7.93 9.11 -0.11
C LEU A 270 9.19 9.96 -0.25
N ILE A 271 10.20 9.66 0.57
CA ILE A 271 11.53 10.22 0.44
C ILE A 271 12.35 9.34 -0.49
N GLN A 272 13.05 9.97 -1.44
CA GLN A 272 13.98 9.35 -2.38
C GLN A 272 15.38 9.95 -2.19
N LEU A 273 16.35 9.13 -1.74
CA LEU A 273 17.75 9.53 -1.56
C LEU A 273 18.56 9.37 -2.84
N LYS A 274 18.38 8.24 -3.53
CA LYS A 274 19.12 7.90 -4.75
C LYS A 274 18.16 7.93 -5.94
N GLN A 275 18.60 8.55 -7.02
CA GLN A 275 17.92 8.45 -8.31
C GLN A 275 18.32 7.12 -8.98
N VAL A 276 17.71 6.02 -8.58
CA VAL A 276 17.72 4.83 -9.41
C VAL A 276 16.56 4.96 -10.40
N PRO A 277 16.82 5.04 -11.71
CA PRO A 277 15.73 5.12 -12.68
C PRO A 277 14.77 3.94 -12.50
N PHE A 278 13.47 4.21 -12.57
CA PHE A 278 12.43 3.20 -12.37
C PHE A 278 12.66 1.92 -13.19
N LEU A 279 13.02 2.08 -14.47
CA LEU A 279 13.29 0.94 -15.35
C LEU A 279 14.52 0.13 -14.92
N GLU A 280 15.55 0.78 -14.39
CA GLU A 280 16.73 0.09 -13.85
C GLU A 280 16.37 -0.73 -12.61
N ASN A 281 15.54 -0.18 -11.71
CA ASN A 281 15.05 -0.90 -10.55
C ASN A 281 14.25 -2.15 -10.95
N ILE A 282 13.34 -2.01 -11.92
CA ILE A 282 12.59 -3.14 -12.48
C ILE A 282 13.53 -4.18 -13.07
N MET A 283 14.46 -3.77 -13.94
CA MET A 283 15.40 -4.71 -14.57
C MET A 283 16.23 -5.49 -13.54
N ASN A 284 16.70 -4.81 -12.48
CA ASN A 284 17.48 -5.45 -11.44
C ASN A 284 16.66 -6.48 -10.65
N LYS A 285 15.37 -6.22 -10.43
CA LYS A 285 14.47 -7.14 -9.76
C LYS A 285 14.06 -8.34 -10.62
N MET A 286 13.78 -8.11 -11.90
CA MET A 286 13.44 -9.19 -12.83
C MET A 286 14.62 -10.17 -13.08
N LYS A 287 15.87 -9.74 -12.83
CA LYS A 287 17.05 -10.61 -12.90
C LYS A 287 17.27 -11.46 -11.65
N GLN A 288 16.61 -11.14 -10.53
CA GLN A 288 16.75 -11.84 -9.25
C GLN A 288 15.70 -12.96 -9.07
N ILE A 289 14.79 -13.10 -10.01
CA ILE A 289 13.81 -14.18 -10.10
C ILE A 289 14.35 -15.25 -11.04
#